data_c53483f197ab00471cb37447dd04066f
#
_entry.id   c53483f197ab00471cb37447dd04066f
#
_cell.length_a   1.000
_cell.length_b   1.000
_cell.length_c   1.000
_cell.angle_alpha   90.00
_cell.angle_beta   90.00
_cell.angle_gamma   90.00
#
_symmetry.space_group_name_H-M   'P 1'
#
loop_
_entity.id
_entity.type
_entity.pdbx_description
1 polymer ?
#
loop_
_entity_poly.entity_id
_entity_poly.type
_entity_poly.pdbx_seq_one_letter_code
_entity_poly.pdbx_strand_id
1 'polypeptide(L)'
;MEKTLNSKNTLPQNKMGTDSIPLLLVKMALPMMFAMLIQSLYNIVDTIFVAQISSSALKALSLANPFQTLIAGVATGTGVGINALVSRRLGEKNQPGADASATNGLFLGVVSGIVLGIAIGGFARPMLATFSPSPETLDMAVTYLSICA
;
A
#
# COMPACT_ATOMS: atom_id res chain seq x y z
N MET A 1 0.61 47.87 -24.35
CA MET A 1 1.37 46.62 -24.58
C MET A 1 1.60 45.88 -23.26
N GLU A 2 0.67 46.02 -22.28
CA GLU A 2 0.83 45.60 -20.86
C GLU A 2 -0.30 44.67 -20.38
N LYS A 3 -1.10 44.09 -21.28
CA LYS A 3 -2.26 43.22 -20.93
C LYS A 3 -2.07 41.75 -21.19
N THR A 4 -0.89 41.30 -21.64
CA THR A 4 -0.63 39.89 -22.05
C THR A 4 0.25 39.10 -21.08
N LEU A 5 0.71 39.68 -19.96
CA LEU A 5 1.62 39.03 -19.03
C LEU A 5 0.95 38.45 -17.75
N ASN A 6 -0.36 38.66 -17.59
CA ASN A 6 -1.05 38.25 -16.34
C ASN A 6 -1.87 36.96 -16.46
N SER A 7 -1.72 36.21 -17.55
CA SER A 7 -2.52 34.99 -17.79
C SER A 7 -1.79 33.65 -17.47
N LYS A 8 -0.57 33.67 -16.90
CA LYS A 8 0.23 32.44 -16.73
C LYS A 8 0.48 31.99 -15.30
N ASN A 9 -0.09 32.65 -14.29
CA ASN A 9 0.16 32.25 -12.87
C ASN A 9 -1.11 32.04 -12.04
N THR A 10 -2.24 31.67 -12.64
CA THR A 10 -3.29 31.03 -11.87
C THR A 10 -2.98 29.54 -11.81
N LEU A 11 -2.15 29.13 -10.84
CA LEU A 11 -2.17 27.78 -10.34
C LEU A 11 -3.65 27.41 -10.08
N PRO A 12 -4.14 26.24 -10.53
CA PRO A 12 -5.52 25.86 -10.30
C PRO A 12 -5.77 25.97 -8.79
N GLN A 13 -6.65 26.90 -8.41
CA GLN A 13 -7.06 27.07 -7.02
C GLN A 13 -7.48 25.70 -6.51
N ASN A 14 -6.70 25.19 -5.58
CA ASN A 14 -6.89 23.86 -5.03
C ASN A 14 -8.28 23.87 -4.35
N LYS A 15 -9.29 23.31 -5.01
CA LYS A 15 -10.69 23.25 -4.52
C LYS A 15 -10.80 22.65 -3.12
N MET A 16 -9.74 21.93 -2.71
CA MET A 16 -9.60 21.36 -1.37
C MET A 16 -9.48 22.40 -0.24
N GLY A 17 -9.14 23.65 -0.55
CA GLY A 17 -9.04 24.73 0.46
C GLY A 17 -10.27 25.61 0.57
N THR A 18 -11.27 25.47 -0.32
CA THR A 18 -12.44 26.36 -0.41
C THR A 18 -13.79 25.66 -0.17
N ASP A 19 -13.85 24.33 -0.31
CA ASP A 19 -15.07 23.55 -0.08
C ASP A 19 -15.30 23.31 1.43
N SER A 20 -16.57 23.17 1.83
CA SER A 20 -16.91 22.83 3.20
C SER A 20 -16.30 21.46 3.58
N ILE A 21 -15.60 21.38 4.71
CA ILE A 21 -14.88 20.21 5.19
C ILE A 21 -15.70 18.91 5.13
N PRO A 22 -16.98 18.86 5.61
CA PRO A 22 -17.74 17.62 5.58
C PRO A 22 -18.06 17.12 4.17
N LEU A 23 -18.35 18.04 3.23
CA LEU A 23 -18.64 17.68 1.85
C LEU A 23 -17.39 17.13 1.14
N LEU A 24 -16.23 17.73 1.41
CA LEU A 24 -14.95 17.28 0.88
C LEU A 24 -14.61 15.89 1.40
N LEU A 25 -14.80 15.63 2.70
CA LEU A 25 -14.57 14.32 3.32
C LEU A 25 -15.44 13.24 2.68
N VAL A 26 -16.74 13.48 2.53
CA VAL A 26 -17.66 12.50 1.90
C VAL A 26 -17.26 12.23 0.45
N LYS A 27 -16.92 13.27 -0.31
CA LYS A 27 -16.53 13.15 -1.72
C LYS A 27 -15.23 12.37 -1.93
N MET A 28 -14.31 12.47 -0.98
CA MET A 28 -13.05 11.71 -1.00
C MET A 28 -13.20 10.31 -0.40
N ALA A 29 -14.04 10.15 0.63
CA ALA A 29 -14.26 8.86 1.27
C ALA A 29 -15.05 7.89 0.40
N LEU A 30 -16.04 8.38 -0.36
CA LEU A 30 -16.91 7.53 -1.18
C LEU A 30 -16.14 6.63 -2.16
N PRO A 31 -15.22 7.13 -3.02
CA PRO A 31 -14.43 6.29 -3.90
C PRO A 31 -13.50 5.32 -3.14
N MET A 32 -12.98 5.72 -1.98
CA MET A 32 -12.16 4.83 -1.15
C MET A 32 -12.98 3.69 -0.55
N MET A 33 -14.21 3.96 -0.11
CA MET A 33 -15.12 2.92 0.39
C MET A 33 -15.48 1.91 -0.71
N PHE A 34 -15.75 2.37 -1.93
CA PHE A 34 -15.96 1.47 -3.07
C PHE A 34 -14.72 0.63 -3.39
N ALA A 35 -13.53 1.21 -3.37
CA ALA A 35 -12.28 0.48 -3.59
C ALA A 35 -12.08 -0.61 -2.52
N MET A 36 -12.32 -0.31 -1.24
CA MET A 36 -12.24 -1.28 -0.15
C MET A 36 -13.27 -2.40 -0.28
N LEU A 37 -14.48 -2.07 -0.73
CA LEU A 37 -15.53 -3.06 -0.96
C LEU A 37 -15.15 -4.03 -2.09
N ILE A 38 -14.63 -3.51 -3.20
CA ILE A 38 -14.13 -4.33 -4.31
C ILE A 38 -12.95 -5.20 -3.84
N GLN A 39 -12.02 -4.64 -3.08
CA GLN A 39 -10.89 -5.37 -2.50
C GLN A 39 -11.36 -6.52 -1.59
N SER A 40 -12.34 -6.25 -0.74
CA SER A 40 -12.92 -7.28 0.15
C SER A 40 -13.59 -8.39 -0.64
N LEU A 41 -14.36 -8.04 -1.68
CA LEU A 41 -15.00 -9.01 -2.56
C LEU A 41 -13.97 -9.87 -3.30
N TYR A 42 -12.89 -9.24 -3.81
CA TYR A 42 -11.78 -9.95 -4.42
C TYR A 42 -11.16 -10.98 -3.47
N ASN A 43 -10.89 -10.61 -2.22
CA ASN A 43 -10.33 -11.53 -1.22
C ASN A 43 -11.26 -12.72 -0.93
N ILE A 44 -12.57 -12.50 -0.90
CA ILE A 44 -13.56 -13.59 -0.70
C ILE A 44 -13.53 -14.55 -1.88
N VAL A 45 -13.56 -14.02 -3.10
CA VAL A 45 -13.54 -14.83 -4.33
C VAL A 45 -12.23 -15.62 -4.41
N ASP A 46 -11.09 -15.01 -4.17
CA ASP A 46 -9.79 -15.67 -4.17
C ASP A 46 -9.73 -16.83 -3.16
N THR A 47 -10.21 -16.59 -1.95
CA THR A 47 -10.27 -17.64 -0.90
C THR A 47 -11.15 -18.82 -1.32
N ILE A 48 -12.29 -18.57 -1.98
CA ILE A 48 -13.19 -19.63 -2.47
C ILE A 48 -12.49 -20.46 -3.56
N PHE A 49 -11.82 -19.81 -4.51
CA PHE A 49 -11.08 -20.51 -5.57
C PHE A 49 -9.95 -21.36 -5.00
N VAL A 50 -9.15 -20.82 -4.11
CA VAL A 50 -8.05 -21.55 -3.46
C VAL A 50 -8.58 -22.73 -2.64
N ALA A 51 -9.70 -22.58 -1.94
CA ALA A 51 -10.31 -23.65 -1.17
C ALA A 51 -10.80 -24.83 -2.07
N GLN A 52 -11.18 -24.55 -3.30
CA GLN A 52 -11.61 -25.59 -4.27
C GLN A 52 -10.43 -26.37 -4.86
N ILE A 53 -9.22 -25.80 -4.90
CA ILE A 53 -8.05 -26.47 -5.48
C ILE A 53 -7.56 -27.60 -4.56
N SER A 54 -7.27 -27.30 -3.31
CA SER A 54 -6.93 -28.31 -2.32
C SER A 54 -6.96 -27.77 -0.88
N SER A 55 -7.17 -28.64 0.09
CA SER A 55 -7.04 -28.32 1.52
C SER A 55 -5.60 -27.93 1.92
N SER A 56 -4.60 -28.45 1.22
CA SER A 56 -3.19 -28.10 1.41
C SER A 56 -2.90 -26.68 0.94
N ALA A 57 -3.47 -26.24 -0.19
CA ALA A 57 -3.35 -24.88 -0.70
C ALA A 57 -3.98 -23.85 0.27
N LEU A 58 -5.12 -24.16 0.87
CA LEU A 58 -5.76 -23.30 1.87
C LEU A 58 -4.92 -23.17 3.14
N LYS A 59 -4.30 -24.27 3.60
CA LYS A 59 -3.36 -24.24 4.73
C LYS A 59 -2.12 -23.41 4.41
N ALA A 60 -1.56 -23.53 3.22
CA ALA A 60 -0.42 -22.73 2.78
C ALA A 60 -0.75 -21.23 2.74
N LEU A 61 -1.93 -20.86 2.24
CA LEU A 61 -2.41 -19.48 2.24
C LEU A 61 -2.59 -18.93 3.66
N SER A 62 -3.16 -19.74 4.56
CA SER A 62 -3.33 -19.35 5.97
C SER A 62 -1.99 -19.14 6.69
N LEU A 63 -0.96 -19.93 6.36
CA LEU A 63 0.40 -19.77 6.89
C LEU A 63 1.10 -18.54 6.31
N ALA A 64 0.83 -18.17 5.05
CA ALA A 64 1.39 -17.00 4.40
C ALA A 64 0.73 -15.68 4.86
N ASN A 65 -0.50 -15.72 5.34
CA ASN A 65 -1.31 -14.55 5.70
C ASN A 65 -0.64 -13.60 6.72
N PRO A 66 -0.01 -14.05 7.83
CA PRO A 66 0.68 -13.17 8.77
C PRO A 66 1.82 -12.38 8.10
N PHE A 67 2.55 -12.99 7.17
CA PHE A 67 3.64 -12.34 6.44
C PHE A 67 3.10 -11.29 5.48
N GLN A 68 2.03 -11.64 4.77
CA GLN A 68 1.33 -10.71 3.87
C GLN A 68 0.79 -9.49 4.62
N THR A 69 0.23 -9.70 5.81
CA THR A 69 -0.24 -8.63 6.69
C THR A 69 0.92 -7.74 7.16
N LEU A 70 2.08 -8.32 7.48
CA LEU A 70 3.26 -7.57 7.85
C LEU A 70 3.76 -6.69 6.70
N ILE A 71 3.87 -7.25 5.49
CA ILE A 71 4.25 -6.49 4.28
C ILE A 71 3.29 -5.34 4.03
N ALA A 72 2.00 -5.63 4.03
CA ALA A 72 0.95 -4.64 3.83
C ALA A 72 0.98 -3.56 4.92
N GLY A 73 1.23 -3.93 6.18
CA GLY A 73 1.34 -3.01 7.30
C GLY A 73 2.51 -2.02 7.13
N VAL A 74 3.69 -2.51 6.76
CA VAL A 74 4.86 -1.65 6.53
C VAL A 74 4.65 -0.76 5.30
N ALA A 75 4.14 -1.31 4.20
CA ALA A 75 3.86 -0.55 2.98
C ALA A 75 2.84 0.57 3.22
N THR A 76 1.73 0.23 3.88
CA THR A 76 0.67 1.19 4.22
C THR A 76 1.17 2.23 5.21
N GLY A 77 1.89 1.81 6.26
CA GLY A 77 2.45 2.71 7.27
C GLY A 77 3.42 3.72 6.67
N THR A 78 4.32 3.27 5.80
CA THR A 78 5.24 4.14 5.06
C THR A 78 4.48 5.11 4.16
N GLY A 79 3.52 4.61 3.39
CA GLY A 79 2.72 5.44 2.48
C GLY A 79 1.90 6.52 3.21
N VAL A 80 1.24 6.15 4.31
CA VAL A 80 0.47 7.09 5.14
C VAL A 80 1.40 8.13 5.78
N GLY A 81 2.58 7.72 6.28
CA GLY A 81 3.56 8.63 6.86
C GLY A 81 4.06 9.68 5.85
N ILE A 82 4.40 9.25 4.64
CA ILE A 82 4.83 10.14 3.54
C ILE A 82 3.70 11.10 3.18
N ASN A 83 2.48 10.59 3.01
CA ASN A 83 1.32 11.40 2.64
C ASN A 83 1.01 12.47 3.70
N ALA A 84 1.08 12.13 4.98
CA ALA A 84 0.88 13.05 6.08
C ALA A 84 1.94 14.18 6.07
N LEU A 85 3.22 13.84 5.84
CA LEU A 85 4.32 14.80 5.81
C LEU A 85 4.20 15.75 4.60
N VAL A 86 3.92 15.21 3.42
CA VAL A 86 3.72 16.00 2.20
C VAL A 86 2.52 16.93 2.35
N SER A 87 1.39 16.43 2.87
CA SER A 87 0.18 17.23 3.09
C SER A 87 0.41 18.37 4.07
N ARG A 88 1.18 18.12 5.14
CA ARG A 88 1.56 19.16 6.11
C ARG A 88 2.41 20.24 5.46
N ARG A 89 3.44 19.88 4.68
CA ARG A 89 4.30 20.83 3.97
C ARG A 89 3.54 21.67 2.96
N LEU A 90 2.59 21.06 2.25
CA LEU A 90 1.69 21.78 1.34
C LEU A 90 0.79 22.76 2.08
N GLY A 91 0.26 22.37 3.25
CA GLY A 91 -0.52 23.24 4.12
C GLY A 91 0.29 24.45 4.64
N GLU A 92 1.57 24.26 4.92
CA GLU A 92 2.53 25.32 5.28
C GLU A 92 2.94 26.19 4.06
N LYS A 93 2.39 25.92 2.86
CA LYS A 93 2.76 26.57 1.57
C LYS A 93 4.24 26.42 1.22
N ASN A 94 4.90 25.41 1.75
CA ASN A 94 6.30 25.12 1.52
C ASN A 94 6.42 24.05 0.41
N GLN A 95 6.31 24.47 -0.85
CA GLN A 95 6.43 23.60 -2.03
C GLN A 95 7.76 22.86 -2.09
N PRO A 96 8.94 23.52 -1.94
CA PRO A 96 10.22 22.83 -1.96
C PRO A 96 10.33 21.75 -0.87
N GLY A 97 9.78 22.02 0.31
CA GLY A 97 9.72 21.04 1.40
C GLY A 97 8.80 19.86 1.11
N ALA A 98 7.70 20.08 0.40
CA ALA A 98 6.80 19.00 -0.03
C ALA A 98 7.46 18.09 -1.07
N ASP A 99 8.12 18.67 -2.08
CA ASP A 99 8.84 17.94 -3.13
C ASP A 99 9.99 17.12 -2.55
N ALA A 100 10.77 17.69 -1.64
CA ALA A 100 11.83 16.97 -0.92
C ALA A 100 11.27 15.82 -0.07
N SER A 101 10.13 16.04 0.61
CA SER A 101 9.47 15.00 1.41
C SER A 101 8.94 13.85 0.55
N ALA A 102 8.36 14.17 -0.62
CA ALA A 102 7.88 13.17 -1.57
C ALA A 102 9.04 12.33 -2.14
N THR A 103 10.13 12.97 -2.55
CA THR A 103 11.31 12.31 -3.11
C THR A 103 11.98 11.40 -2.06
N ASN A 104 12.20 11.90 -0.85
CA ASN A 104 12.77 11.11 0.24
C ASN A 104 11.84 9.96 0.65
N GLY A 105 10.52 10.20 0.61
CA GLY A 105 9.53 9.18 0.87
C GLY A 105 9.55 8.06 -0.16
N LEU A 106 9.66 8.39 -1.44
CA LEU A 106 9.80 7.41 -2.51
C LEU A 106 11.07 6.55 -2.32
N PHE A 107 12.19 7.21 -2.03
CA PHE A 107 13.45 6.52 -1.76
C PHE A 107 13.33 5.57 -0.56
N LEU A 108 12.73 6.04 0.55
CA LEU A 108 12.49 5.23 1.73
C LEU A 108 11.56 4.05 1.42
N GLY A 109 10.52 4.25 0.61
CA GLY A 109 9.61 3.20 0.16
C GLY A 109 10.33 2.09 -0.62
N VAL A 110 11.19 2.48 -1.57
CA VAL A 110 11.99 1.52 -2.34
C VAL A 110 12.97 0.75 -1.45
N VAL A 111 13.69 1.45 -0.58
CA VAL A 111 14.65 0.81 0.35
C VAL A 111 13.92 -0.15 1.30
N SER A 112 12.81 0.26 1.88
CA SER A 112 12.03 -0.60 2.79
C SER A 112 11.46 -1.82 2.07
N GLY A 113 11.01 -1.68 0.82
CA GLY A 113 10.55 -2.79 -0.02
C GLY A 113 11.66 -3.80 -0.29
N ILE A 114 12.85 -3.33 -0.68
CA ILE A 114 14.01 -4.21 -0.92
C ILE A 114 14.42 -4.94 0.36
N VAL A 115 14.51 -4.23 1.50
CA VAL A 115 14.89 -4.83 2.78
C VAL A 115 13.87 -5.89 3.21
N LEU A 116 12.57 -5.61 3.08
CA LEU A 116 11.52 -6.58 3.39
C LEU A 116 11.54 -7.77 2.44
N GLY A 117 11.72 -7.55 1.13
CA GLY A 117 11.81 -8.62 0.15
C GLY A 117 12.98 -9.57 0.45
N ILE A 118 14.16 -9.05 0.78
CA ILE A 118 15.33 -9.84 1.18
C ILE A 118 15.07 -10.56 2.52
N ALA A 119 14.50 -9.87 3.50
CA ALA A 119 14.21 -10.46 4.80
C ALA A 119 13.21 -11.62 4.68
N ILE A 120 12.12 -11.42 3.95
CA ILE A 120 11.11 -12.46 3.75
C ILE A 120 11.65 -13.60 2.89
N GLY A 121 12.33 -13.29 1.77
CA GLY A 121 12.94 -14.32 0.93
C GLY A 121 13.96 -15.19 1.65
N GLY A 122 14.77 -14.61 2.54
CA GLY A 122 15.76 -15.31 3.33
C GLY A 122 15.22 -16.06 4.55
N PHE A 123 14.23 -15.49 5.24
CA PHE A 123 13.69 -16.03 6.48
C PHE A 123 12.38 -16.81 6.33
N ALA A 124 11.70 -16.73 5.18
CA ALA A 124 10.42 -17.41 4.96
C ALA A 124 10.54 -18.94 5.16
N ARG A 125 11.58 -19.57 4.58
CA ARG A 125 11.79 -21.02 4.70
C ARG A 125 11.96 -21.48 6.14
N PRO A 126 12.91 -20.98 6.95
CA PRO A 126 13.10 -21.45 8.32
C PRO A 126 11.91 -21.15 9.22
N MET A 127 11.23 -20.00 9.02
CA MET A 127 10.05 -19.66 9.81
C MET A 127 8.84 -20.53 9.46
N LEU A 128 8.55 -20.72 8.18
CA LEU A 128 7.45 -21.59 7.75
C LEU A 128 7.69 -23.05 8.09
N ALA A 129 8.93 -23.53 8.06
CA ALA A 129 9.30 -24.89 8.47
C ALA A 129 8.95 -25.19 9.93
N THR A 130 8.96 -24.18 10.80
CA THR A 130 8.57 -24.32 12.22
C THR A 130 7.07 -24.54 12.39
N PHE A 131 6.25 -24.01 11.47
CA PHE A 131 4.79 -24.07 11.56
C PHE A 131 4.15 -25.12 10.64
N SER A 132 4.87 -25.64 9.65
CA SER A 132 4.32 -26.55 8.65
C SER A 132 4.83 -27.99 8.85
N PRO A 133 3.95 -28.95 9.14
CA PRO A 133 4.34 -30.35 9.33
C PRO A 133 4.57 -31.11 8.01
N SER A 134 4.19 -30.55 6.84
CA SER A 134 4.33 -31.23 5.54
C SER A 134 5.19 -30.44 4.55
N PRO A 135 6.18 -31.08 3.90
CA PRO A 135 7.08 -30.43 2.93
C PRO A 135 6.32 -29.80 1.74
N GLU A 136 5.26 -30.44 1.30
CA GLU A 136 4.44 -29.97 0.18
C GLU A 136 3.75 -28.62 0.47
N THR A 137 3.19 -28.48 1.66
CA THR A 137 2.55 -27.21 2.10
C THR A 137 3.59 -26.10 2.26
N LEU A 138 4.79 -26.46 2.71
CA LEU A 138 5.90 -25.52 2.87
C LEU A 138 6.34 -24.95 1.51
N ASP A 139 6.55 -25.80 0.51
CA ASP A 139 7.00 -25.37 -0.83
C ASP A 139 5.95 -24.51 -1.52
N MET A 140 4.66 -24.82 -1.38
CA MET A 140 3.57 -23.98 -1.87
C MET A 140 3.55 -22.60 -1.18
N ALA A 141 3.70 -22.57 0.14
CA ALA A 141 3.68 -21.31 0.89
C ALA A 141 4.90 -20.42 0.57
N VAL A 142 6.10 -21.02 0.43
CA VAL A 142 7.31 -20.29 0.04
C VAL A 142 7.19 -19.75 -1.39
N THR A 143 6.69 -20.56 -2.33
CA THR A 143 6.48 -20.13 -3.72
C THR A 143 5.48 -18.98 -3.79
N TYR A 144 4.37 -19.07 -3.07
CA TYR A 144 3.38 -18.01 -2.99
C TYR A 144 3.98 -16.71 -2.43
N LEU A 145 4.70 -16.79 -1.31
CA LEU A 145 5.34 -15.61 -0.72
C LEU A 145 6.41 -15.00 -1.63
N SER A 146 7.18 -15.82 -2.35
CA SER A 146 8.22 -15.32 -3.27
C SER A 146 7.64 -14.59 -4.49
N ILE A 147 6.40 -14.89 -4.86
CA ILE A 147 5.69 -14.20 -5.95
C ILE A 147 5.05 -12.89 -5.45
N CYS A 148 4.60 -12.87 -4.18
CA CYS A 148 3.90 -11.73 -3.58
C CYS A 148 4.82 -10.68 -2.93
N ALA A 149 6.08 -11.01 -2.63
CA ALA A 149 7.06 -10.12 -1.99
C ALA A 149 7.86 -9.32 -3.02
#